data_c49f0f2767e5134039c0ef8f98085d14
#
_entry.id   c49f0f2767e5134039c0ef8f98085d14
#
_cell.length_a   1.000
_cell.length_b   1.000
_cell.length_c   1.000
_cell.angle_alpha   90.00
_cell.angle_beta   90.00
_cell.angle_gamma   90.00
#
_symmetry.space_group_name_H-M   'P 1'
#
loop_
_entity.id
_entity.type
_entity.pdbx_description
1 polymer ?
#
loop_
_entity_poly.entity_id
_entity_poly.type
_entity_poly.pdbx_seq_one_letter_code
_entity_poly.pdbx_strand_id
1 'polypeptide(L)'
;VVNPDGVLFIRSLPTGGDLGAHVWGPAFLRDELLPQFRLTGWTPDWYAGFPAYHFYMVVPILLVVAVDVGLATPLLVVVLPALVAAAVVVNRRRSSGWAVRLGLLAALAVLVVPVHYGMAIKWVTVLGLVVMPLAGWATGRLAGLPFPGPALTSVATLPFLFDRSFNIMGGNLMSTMAGEFAYALAMATCLVYLGLLVRGLETGRGRAPAAALLALTGLCHLLVAFFALVASVVALVIRPGRQALQWLVTTGLVAGLCSAFWVLPFWWRRDHLNDMAWHKLTRFRSYLWDRGDLAADFLTNDPPLQPFIVVAAVGLLLSIAFRRRLGFVLAGSALILGLAFVHLPEGRLYNGRILPAYYLSNNLLAAKAVADVLRIVGRLVD
;
A
#
# COMPACT_ATOMS: atom_id res chain seq x y z
N VAL A 1 8.33 19.51 -1.61
CA VAL A 1 6.95 19.16 -1.93
C VAL A 1 6.25 18.57 -0.70
N VAL A 2 6.89 17.69 0.05
CA VAL A 2 6.26 17.02 1.22
C VAL A 2 6.32 17.87 2.48
N ASN A 3 7.21 18.82 2.58
CA ASN A 3 7.40 19.68 3.76
C ASN A 3 7.75 21.11 3.38
N PRO A 4 6.91 21.85 2.59
CA PRO A 4 7.11 23.26 2.38
C PRO A 4 6.98 23.98 3.74
N ASP A 5 7.86 24.91 4.04
CA ASP A 5 7.83 25.72 5.25
C ASP A 5 7.85 24.94 6.59
N GLY A 6 8.37 23.71 6.57
CA GLY A 6 8.47 22.90 7.79
C GLY A 6 7.14 22.38 8.35
N VAL A 7 6.06 22.33 7.53
CA VAL A 7 4.70 21.95 7.96
C VAL A 7 4.63 20.64 8.74
N LEU A 8 5.49 19.66 8.42
CA LEU A 8 5.53 18.37 9.14
C LEU A 8 6.02 18.48 10.59
N PHE A 9 6.71 19.56 10.94
CA PHE A 9 7.33 19.76 12.27
C PHE A 9 6.65 20.83 13.12
N ILE A 10 5.62 21.50 12.62
CA ILE A 10 4.80 22.41 13.42
C ILE A 10 3.65 21.67 14.08
N ARG A 11 3.17 22.19 15.22
CA ARG A 11 2.15 21.52 16.05
C ARG A 11 0.72 21.66 15.54
N SER A 12 0.49 22.42 14.46
CA SER A 12 -0.85 22.59 13.85
C SER A 12 -1.43 21.25 13.40
N LEU A 13 -2.74 21.14 13.43
CA LEU A 13 -3.48 20.00 12.87
C LEU A 13 -3.58 20.13 11.34
N PRO A 14 -3.57 19.03 10.59
CA PRO A 14 -3.82 19.06 9.16
C PRO A 14 -5.29 19.34 8.89
N THR A 15 -5.56 20.03 7.78
CA THR A 15 -6.89 20.32 7.25
C THR A 15 -6.93 20.02 5.76
N GLY A 16 -8.13 20.04 5.17
CA GLY A 16 -8.34 19.81 3.74
C GLY A 16 -8.93 18.43 3.47
N GLY A 17 -9.96 18.37 2.62
CA GLY A 17 -10.72 17.15 2.36
C GLY A 17 -11.17 16.49 3.65
N ASP A 18 -11.04 15.16 3.70
CA ASP A 18 -11.40 14.36 4.87
C ASP A 18 -10.32 14.35 5.97
N LEU A 19 -9.15 15.01 5.78
CA LEU A 19 -8.10 15.03 6.80
C LEU A 19 -8.59 15.66 8.11
N GLY A 20 -9.42 16.71 8.03
CA GLY A 20 -10.02 17.31 9.23
C GLY A 20 -10.86 16.32 10.03
N ALA A 21 -11.60 15.47 9.35
CA ALA A 21 -12.36 14.37 9.94
C ALA A 21 -11.46 13.33 10.60
N HIS A 22 -10.37 12.97 9.94
CA HIS A 22 -9.41 11.99 10.46
C HIS A 22 -8.59 12.48 11.67
N VAL A 23 -8.60 13.78 11.96
CA VAL A 23 -7.99 14.32 13.20
C VAL A 23 -8.75 13.87 14.44
N TRP A 24 -10.06 13.79 14.39
CA TRP A 24 -10.88 13.37 15.55
C TRP A 24 -10.62 11.91 15.95
N GLY A 25 -10.56 11.02 14.95
CA GLY A 25 -10.59 9.58 15.17
C GLY A 25 -9.47 9.02 16.07
N PRO A 26 -8.17 9.32 15.84
CA PRO A 26 -7.11 8.81 16.72
C PRO A 26 -7.23 9.31 18.15
N ALA A 27 -7.71 10.55 18.38
CA ALA A 27 -7.97 11.07 19.72
C ALA A 27 -9.08 10.26 20.41
N PHE A 28 -10.19 10.00 19.74
CA PHE A 28 -11.27 9.14 20.26
C PHE A 28 -10.78 7.71 20.57
N LEU A 29 -9.94 7.13 19.68
CA LEU A 29 -9.35 5.82 19.96
C LEU A 29 -8.46 5.85 21.21
N ARG A 30 -7.59 6.87 21.33
CA ARG A 30 -6.66 7.02 22.45
C ARG A 30 -7.37 7.24 23.79
N ASP A 31 -8.36 8.14 23.80
CA ASP A 31 -8.93 8.68 25.03
C ASP A 31 -10.14 7.87 25.51
N GLU A 32 -10.92 7.28 24.60
CA GLU A 32 -12.18 6.60 24.94
C GLU A 32 -12.13 5.07 24.72
N LEU A 33 -11.55 4.59 23.62
CA LEU A 33 -11.63 3.17 23.30
C LEU A 33 -10.52 2.33 23.93
N LEU A 34 -9.27 2.76 23.81
CA LEU A 34 -8.11 2.01 24.31
C LEU A 34 -8.11 1.86 25.84
N PRO A 35 -8.54 2.83 26.65
CA PRO A 35 -8.67 2.63 28.10
C PRO A 35 -9.66 1.52 28.47
N GLN A 36 -10.63 1.23 27.59
CA GLN A 36 -11.60 0.17 27.76
C GLN A 36 -11.20 -1.14 27.05
N PHE A 37 -9.94 -1.25 26.57
CA PHE A 37 -9.44 -2.38 25.77
C PHE A 37 -10.27 -2.65 24.49
N ARG A 38 -10.80 -1.58 23.87
CA ARG A 38 -11.58 -1.66 22.62
C ARG A 38 -10.83 -1.00 21.48
N LEU A 39 -11.03 -1.52 20.28
CA LEU A 39 -10.54 -0.92 19.03
C LEU A 39 -11.67 -0.31 18.20
N THR A 40 -12.93 -0.67 18.51
CA THR A 40 -14.12 -0.21 17.82
C THR A 40 -15.16 0.20 18.84
N GLY A 41 -15.99 1.16 18.50
CA GLY A 41 -17.05 1.62 19.42
C GLY A 41 -18.03 2.56 18.74
N TRP A 42 -19.08 2.89 19.48
CA TRP A 42 -20.06 3.89 19.08
C TRP A 42 -19.67 5.26 19.65
N THR A 43 -19.82 6.31 18.86
CA THR A 43 -19.67 7.70 19.31
C THR A 43 -20.87 8.53 18.86
N PRO A 44 -21.41 9.44 19.71
CA PRO A 44 -22.43 10.40 19.29
C PRO A 44 -21.87 11.60 18.53
N ASP A 45 -20.55 11.83 18.57
CA ASP A 45 -19.89 13.08 18.13
C ASP A 45 -19.84 13.24 16.60
N TRP A 46 -20.13 12.17 15.87
CA TRP A 46 -20.05 12.12 14.42
C TRP A 46 -21.37 11.69 13.81
N TYR A 47 -21.95 12.49 12.90
CA TYR A 47 -23.23 12.20 12.23
C TYR A 47 -24.38 11.87 13.18
N ALA A 48 -24.43 12.46 14.39
CA ALA A 48 -25.38 12.10 15.43
C ALA A 48 -25.37 10.61 15.85
N GLY A 49 -24.26 9.94 15.58
CA GLY A 49 -23.99 8.55 15.93
C GLY A 49 -23.18 7.82 14.85
N PHE A 50 -22.03 7.29 15.22
CA PHE A 50 -21.10 6.67 14.28
C PHE A 50 -20.41 5.44 14.90
N PRO A 51 -20.35 4.29 14.17
CA PRO A 51 -19.68 3.08 14.60
C PRO A 51 -18.17 3.18 14.27
N ALA A 52 -17.43 3.94 15.08
CA ALA A 52 -16.02 4.20 14.87
C ALA A 52 -15.20 2.90 14.69
N TYR A 53 -14.37 2.86 13.65
CA TYR A 53 -13.45 1.78 13.29
C TYR A 53 -14.06 0.41 13.00
N HIS A 54 -15.38 0.28 12.88
CA HIS A 54 -15.99 -0.96 12.44
C HIS A 54 -15.71 -1.27 10.97
N PHE A 55 -15.57 -0.22 10.14
CA PHE A 55 -15.49 -0.37 8.69
C PHE A 55 -14.23 0.22 8.06
N TYR A 56 -13.31 0.82 8.85
CA TYR A 56 -12.21 1.58 8.28
C TYR A 56 -10.95 1.68 9.17
N MET A 57 -9.78 1.68 8.57
CA MET A 57 -8.46 2.17 8.98
C MET A 57 -7.93 1.82 10.39
N VAL A 58 -7.97 0.60 10.85
CA VAL A 58 -7.50 0.28 12.21
C VAL A 58 -6.01 0.57 12.42
N VAL A 59 -5.14 0.09 11.53
CA VAL A 59 -3.69 0.19 11.70
C VAL A 59 -3.15 1.61 11.53
N PRO A 60 -3.51 2.39 10.50
CA PRO A 60 -3.04 3.77 10.37
C PRO A 60 -3.37 4.63 11.60
N ILE A 61 -4.55 4.44 12.17
CA ILE A 61 -4.99 5.18 13.35
C ILE A 61 -4.22 4.74 14.61
N LEU A 62 -4.00 3.45 14.79
CA LEU A 62 -3.14 2.93 15.86
C LEU A 62 -1.70 3.47 15.76
N LEU A 63 -1.18 3.63 14.53
CA LEU A 63 0.14 4.24 14.31
C LEU A 63 0.16 5.71 14.76
N VAL A 64 -0.89 6.49 14.48
CA VAL A 64 -0.99 7.86 14.97
C VAL A 64 -0.94 7.90 16.49
N VAL A 65 -1.75 7.07 17.16
CA VAL A 65 -1.75 6.98 18.63
C VAL A 65 -0.38 6.54 19.15
N ALA A 66 0.24 5.54 18.55
CA ALA A 66 1.56 5.05 18.98
C ALA A 66 2.66 6.11 18.86
N VAL A 67 2.61 6.95 17.82
CA VAL A 67 3.57 8.05 17.63
C VAL A 67 3.29 9.21 18.60
N ASP A 68 2.02 9.53 18.85
CA ASP A 68 1.59 10.60 19.75
C ASP A 68 1.92 10.29 21.21
N VAL A 69 1.46 9.15 21.71
CA VAL A 69 1.64 8.77 23.13
C VAL A 69 3.09 8.33 23.40
N GLY A 70 3.80 7.94 22.35
CA GLY A 70 5.01 7.17 22.49
C GLY A 70 4.71 5.81 23.16
N LEU A 71 5.53 4.83 22.93
CA LEU A 71 5.40 3.52 23.61
C LEU A 71 5.93 3.56 25.05
N ALA A 72 5.89 4.71 25.72
CA ALA A 72 6.30 4.86 27.12
C ALA A 72 5.31 4.19 28.12
N THR A 73 4.31 3.51 27.63
CA THR A 73 3.28 2.78 28.37
C THR A 73 3.55 1.26 28.40
N PRO A 74 2.74 0.43 29.09
CA PRO A 74 2.96 -1.03 29.26
C PRO A 74 3.23 -1.82 27.97
N LEU A 75 2.85 -1.30 26.81
CA LEU A 75 3.20 -1.90 25.51
C LEU A 75 4.72 -1.94 25.24
N LEU A 76 5.52 -1.03 25.84
CA LEU A 76 6.99 -1.05 25.74
C LEU A 76 7.58 -2.35 26.27
N VAL A 77 6.99 -2.91 27.32
CA VAL A 77 7.46 -4.15 27.94
C VAL A 77 7.32 -5.33 26.96
N VAL A 78 6.39 -5.28 26.01
CA VAL A 78 6.15 -6.34 25.03
C VAL A 78 6.82 -6.03 23.68
N VAL A 79 6.69 -4.79 23.20
CA VAL A 79 7.14 -4.40 21.84
C VAL A 79 8.66 -4.20 21.82
N LEU A 80 9.27 -3.65 22.86
CA LEU A 80 10.72 -3.45 22.92
C LEU A 80 11.49 -4.79 22.87
N PRO A 81 11.17 -5.80 23.72
CA PRO A 81 11.78 -7.11 23.61
C PRO A 81 11.53 -7.79 22.26
N ALA A 82 10.33 -7.66 21.68
CA ALA A 82 10.00 -8.20 20.37
C ALA A 82 10.83 -7.56 19.24
N LEU A 83 11.03 -6.24 19.27
CA LEU A 83 11.86 -5.51 18.29
C LEU A 83 13.35 -5.84 18.51
N VAL A 84 13.81 -5.93 19.74
CA VAL A 84 15.19 -6.35 20.08
C VAL A 84 15.42 -7.80 19.63
N ALA A 85 14.47 -8.70 19.89
CA ALA A 85 14.54 -10.08 19.41
C ALA A 85 14.55 -10.15 17.88
N ALA A 86 13.71 -9.39 17.20
CA ALA A 86 13.70 -9.28 15.75
C ALA A 86 15.03 -8.75 15.22
N ALA A 87 15.59 -7.71 15.84
CA ALA A 87 16.89 -7.13 15.49
C ALA A 87 18.03 -8.14 15.70
N VAL A 88 18.00 -8.91 16.79
CA VAL A 88 18.98 -9.98 17.09
C VAL A 88 18.87 -11.12 16.07
N VAL A 89 17.65 -11.55 15.72
CA VAL A 89 17.42 -12.61 14.73
C VAL A 89 17.88 -12.18 13.34
N VAL A 90 17.58 -10.95 12.92
CA VAL A 90 18.04 -10.40 11.65
C VAL A 90 19.56 -10.26 11.63
N ASN A 91 20.17 -9.89 12.75
CA ASN A 91 21.61 -9.74 12.90
C ASN A 91 22.39 -11.08 12.84
N ARG A 92 21.85 -12.16 13.43
CA ARG A 92 22.50 -13.48 13.40
C ARG A 92 22.59 -14.10 12.01
N ARG A 93 21.82 -13.60 11.04
CA ARG A 93 21.73 -14.17 9.70
C ARG A 93 22.49 -13.45 8.60
N ARG A 94 23.09 -12.26 8.84
CA ARG A 94 23.84 -11.51 7.80
C ARG A 94 24.81 -10.46 8.36
N SER A 95 26.00 -10.39 7.73
CA SER A 95 27.10 -9.46 8.04
C SER A 95 26.88 -8.01 7.56
N SER A 96 25.79 -7.68 6.85
CA SER A 96 25.54 -6.32 6.31
C SER A 96 24.60 -5.48 7.20
N GLY A 97 24.63 -5.69 8.50
CA GLY A 97 23.54 -5.35 9.41
C GLY A 97 23.50 -3.93 10.00
N TRP A 98 24.50 -3.03 9.78
CA TRP A 98 24.49 -1.75 10.47
C TRP A 98 23.37 -0.80 10.02
N ALA A 99 23.06 -0.74 8.70
CA ALA A 99 21.98 0.10 8.17
C ALA A 99 20.60 -0.37 8.64
N VAL A 100 20.39 -1.70 8.69
CA VAL A 100 19.16 -2.29 9.24
C VAL A 100 19.05 -2.01 10.74
N ARG A 101 20.15 -2.08 11.48
CA ARG A 101 20.16 -1.75 12.93
C ARG A 101 19.85 -0.29 13.18
N LEU A 102 20.45 0.62 12.42
CA LEU A 102 20.17 2.05 12.52
C LEU A 102 18.72 2.36 12.14
N GLY A 103 18.19 1.73 11.10
CA GLY A 103 16.79 1.87 10.72
C GLY A 103 15.82 1.35 11.80
N LEU A 104 16.12 0.21 12.42
CA LEU A 104 15.34 -0.32 13.55
C LEU A 104 15.47 0.56 14.81
N LEU A 105 16.66 1.08 15.11
CA LEU A 105 16.88 2.00 16.22
C LEU A 105 16.19 3.33 15.99
N ALA A 106 16.22 3.86 14.77
CA ALA A 106 15.49 5.08 14.40
C ALA A 106 13.98 4.88 14.51
N ALA A 107 13.46 3.76 13.98
CA ALA A 107 12.04 3.41 14.12
C ALA A 107 11.64 3.24 15.59
N LEU A 108 12.49 2.61 16.40
CA LEU A 108 12.30 2.47 17.83
C LEU A 108 12.30 3.83 18.55
N ALA A 109 13.24 4.72 18.20
CA ALA A 109 13.31 6.06 18.79
C ALA A 109 12.06 6.88 18.49
N VAL A 110 11.53 6.80 17.24
CA VAL A 110 10.28 7.48 16.85
C VAL A 110 9.08 6.92 17.61
N LEU A 111 9.06 5.62 17.90
CA LEU A 111 7.96 4.99 18.66
C LEU A 111 8.07 5.19 20.18
N VAL A 112 9.28 5.43 20.71
CA VAL A 112 9.51 5.60 22.17
C VAL A 112 9.34 7.05 22.62
N VAL A 113 9.72 8.01 21.77
CA VAL A 113 9.62 9.43 22.08
C VAL A 113 8.23 9.94 21.70
N PRO A 114 7.40 10.41 22.66
CA PRO A 114 6.10 10.97 22.32
C PRO A 114 6.26 12.20 21.44
N VAL A 115 5.46 12.26 20.38
CA VAL A 115 5.45 13.35 19.40
C VAL A 115 4.11 14.07 19.50
N HIS A 116 4.11 15.40 19.47
CA HIS A 116 2.88 16.17 19.52
C HIS A 116 1.83 15.67 18.49
N TYR A 117 0.59 15.50 18.91
CA TYR A 117 -0.52 14.91 18.16
C TYR A 117 -0.64 15.42 16.72
N GLY A 118 -0.59 16.75 16.52
CA GLY A 118 -0.65 17.32 15.16
C GLY A 118 0.53 16.93 14.26
N MET A 119 1.70 16.67 14.84
CA MET A 119 2.86 16.14 14.10
C MET A 119 2.69 14.65 13.84
N ALA A 120 2.23 13.88 14.83
CA ALA A 120 2.00 12.44 14.70
C ALA A 120 1.05 12.11 13.53
N ILE A 121 -0.08 12.82 13.46
CA ILE A 121 -1.03 12.68 12.34
C ILE A 121 -0.35 12.97 11.01
N LYS A 122 0.36 14.10 10.88
CA LYS A 122 1.02 14.48 9.63
C LYS A 122 2.10 13.47 9.21
N TRP A 123 2.88 12.96 10.15
CA TRP A 123 3.91 11.97 9.86
C TRP A 123 3.32 10.66 9.36
N VAL A 124 2.27 10.17 10.01
CA VAL A 124 1.58 8.94 9.55
C VAL A 124 0.87 9.17 8.22
N THR A 125 0.28 10.37 8.01
CA THR A 125 -0.35 10.73 6.73
C THR A 125 0.63 10.61 5.57
N VAL A 126 1.86 11.11 5.70
CA VAL A 126 2.85 11.06 4.61
C VAL A 126 3.67 9.78 4.58
N LEU A 127 3.59 8.93 5.61
CA LEU A 127 4.41 7.72 5.75
C LEU A 127 4.32 6.81 4.52
N GLY A 128 3.10 6.54 4.04
CA GLY A 128 2.87 5.71 2.87
C GLY A 128 3.57 6.24 1.61
N LEU A 129 3.55 7.57 1.41
CA LEU A 129 4.21 8.22 0.27
C LEU A 129 5.73 8.09 0.35
N VAL A 130 6.30 8.32 1.55
CA VAL A 130 7.75 8.27 1.78
C VAL A 130 8.30 6.84 1.65
N VAL A 131 7.54 5.85 2.13
CA VAL A 131 7.97 4.44 2.13
C VAL A 131 7.74 3.77 0.77
N MET A 132 6.83 4.27 -0.08
CA MET A 132 6.47 3.62 -1.34
C MET A 132 7.64 3.41 -2.32
N PRO A 133 8.59 4.36 -2.53
CA PRO A 133 9.77 4.10 -3.34
C PRO A 133 10.66 2.99 -2.79
N LEU A 134 10.81 2.90 -1.47
CA LEU A 134 11.55 1.81 -0.81
C LEU A 134 10.84 0.47 -0.99
N ALA A 135 9.50 0.47 -0.91
CA ALA A 135 8.68 -0.71 -1.17
C ALA A 135 8.79 -1.17 -2.64
N GLY A 136 8.82 -0.23 -3.60
CA GLY A 136 9.08 -0.51 -5.01
C GLY A 136 10.46 -1.15 -5.23
N TRP A 137 11.50 -0.61 -4.58
CA TRP A 137 12.83 -1.21 -4.60
C TRP A 137 12.82 -2.63 -4.01
N ALA A 138 12.18 -2.82 -2.86
CA ALA A 138 12.06 -4.12 -2.21
C ALA A 138 11.32 -5.13 -3.08
N THR A 139 10.26 -4.71 -3.77
CA THR A 139 9.53 -5.56 -4.73
C THR A 139 10.45 -6.09 -5.82
N GLY A 140 11.20 -5.21 -6.49
CA GLY A 140 12.15 -5.60 -7.53
C GLY A 140 13.24 -6.54 -6.99
N ARG A 141 13.78 -6.22 -5.81
CA ARG A 141 14.83 -7.02 -5.17
C ARG A 141 14.35 -8.41 -4.75
N LEU A 142 13.18 -8.48 -4.12
CA LEU A 142 12.59 -9.74 -3.67
C LEU A 142 12.15 -10.62 -4.84
N ALA A 143 11.60 -10.02 -5.89
CA ALA A 143 11.24 -10.73 -7.12
C ALA A 143 12.45 -11.15 -7.97
N GLY A 144 13.67 -10.91 -7.51
CA GLY A 144 14.89 -11.37 -8.17
C GLY A 144 15.24 -10.58 -9.44
N LEU A 145 14.81 -9.33 -9.56
CA LEU A 145 15.26 -8.48 -10.65
C LEU A 145 16.75 -8.16 -10.47
N PRO A 146 17.58 -8.35 -11.50
CA PRO A 146 18.96 -7.91 -11.46
C PRO A 146 19.07 -6.38 -11.57
N PHE A 147 20.21 -5.82 -11.20
CA PHE A 147 20.50 -4.40 -11.41
C PHE A 147 20.38 -4.03 -12.91
N PRO A 148 19.77 -2.87 -13.27
CA PRO A 148 19.24 -1.81 -12.39
C PRO A 148 17.75 -2.00 -11.99
N GLY A 149 17.15 -3.18 -12.20
CA GLY A 149 15.73 -3.44 -11.99
C GLY A 149 15.17 -2.93 -10.66
N PRO A 150 15.74 -3.26 -9.47
CA PRO A 150 15.24 -2.76 -8.19
C PRO A 150 15.26 -1.22 -8.07
N ALA A 151 16.26 -0.56 -8.62
CA ALA A 151 16.32 0.90 -8.61
C ALA A 151 15.23 1.51 -9.51
N LEU A 152 15.01 0.93 -10.68
CA LEU A 152 13.99 1.40 -11.61
C LEU A 152 12.56 1.13 -11.09
N THR A 153 12.30 0.01 -10.39
CA THR A 153 11.01 -0.22 -9.73
C THR A 153 10.76 0.75 -8.57
N SER A 154 11.81 1.24 -7.90
CA SER A 154 11.72 2.34 -6.95
C SER A 154 11.29 3.65 -7.64
N VAL A 155 12.02 4.04 -8.68
CA VAL A 155 11.75 5.28 -9.44
C VAL A 155 10.37 5.25 -10.09
N ALA A 156 9.88 4.10 -10.53
CA ALA A 156 8.56 3.94 -11.14
C ALA A 156 7.39 4.28 -10.21
N THR A 157 7.61 4.33 -8.91
CA THR A 157 6.58 4.79 -7.97
C THR A 157 6.39 6.30 -8.02
N LEU A 158 7.39 7.07 -8.44
CA LEU A 158 7.35 8.54 -8.43
C LEU A 158 6.30 9.12 -9.40
N PRO A 159 6.21 8.69 -10.68
CA PRO A 159 5.14 9.15 -11.56
C PRO A 159 3.74 8.88 -11.00
N PHE A 160 3.54 7.77 -10.29
CA PHE A 160 2.30 7.47 -9.61
C PHE A 160 2.06 8.38 -8.40
N LEU A 161 3.08 8.57 -7.56
CA LEU A 161 2.96 9.40 -6.35
C LEU A 161 2.64 10.86 -6.67
N PHE A 162 3.21 11.39 -7.74
CA PHE A 162 3.03 12.79 -8.16
C PHE A 162 1.99 12.98 -9.25
N ASP A 163 1.22 11.95 -9.58
CA ASP A 163 0.10 12.01 -10.49
C ASP A 163 -0.99 12.94 -9.94
N ARG A 164 -1.37 13.96 -10.71
CA ARG A 164 -2.38 14.95 -10.33
C ARG A 164 -3.73 14.74 -11.01
N SER A 165 -3.85 13.75 -11.88
CA SER A 165 -5.07 13.48 -12.64
C SER A 165 -6.21 12.91 -11.78
N PHE A 166 -5.97 12.61 -10.49
CA PHE A 166 -6.98 12.17 -9.54
C PHE A 166 -6.61 12.53 -8.09
N ASN A 167 -7.61 12.79 -7.27
CA ASN A 167 -7.44 13.28 -5.89
C ASN A 167 -8.25 12.53 -4.82
N ILE A 168 -9.07 11.54 -5.19
CA ILE A 168 -9.92 10.77 -4.25
C ILE A 168 -9.88 9.26 -4.49
N MET A 169 -9.04 8.80 -5.43
CA MET A 169 -8.98 7.36 -5.76
C MET A 169 -8.06 6.59 -4.83
N GLY A 170 -7.08 7.25 -4.24
CA GLY A 170 -6.15 6.69 -3.26
C GLY A 170 -4.71 6.54 -3.78
N GLY A 171 -3.77 6.46 -2.87
CA GLY A 171 -2.37 6.06 -3.10
C GLY A 171 -1.39 7.13 -3.54
N ASN A 172 -1.81 8.16 -4.26
CA ASN A 172 -0.98 9.29 -4.69
C ASN A 172 -0.96 10.44 -3.67
N LEU A 173 -0.13 11.46 -3.90
CA LEU A 173 -0.02 12.63 -3.02
C LEU A 173 -1.36 13.38 -2.90
N MET A 174 -2.05 13.61 -4.01
CA MET A 174 -3.32 14.36 -4.03
C MET A 174 -4.39 13.65 -3.20
N SER A 175 -4.58 12.35 -3.42
CA SER A 175 -5.54 11.55 -2.64
C SER A 175 -5.15 11.46 -1.16
N THR A 176 -3.85 11.37 -0.86
CA THR A 176 -3.36 11.35 0.52
C THR A 176 -3.67 12.67 1.24
N MET A 177 -3.48 13.80 0.56
CA MET A 177 -3.81 15.13 1.11
C MET A 177 -5.33 15.35 1.20
N ALA A 178 -6.12 14.66 0.40
CA ALA A 178 -7.58 14.66 0.53
C ALA A 178 -8.12 13.77 1.67
N GLY A 179 -7.26 12.95 2.33
CA GLY A 179 -7.64 12.08 3.44
C GLY A 179 -7.40 10.59 3.24
N GLU A 180 -7.04 10.15 2.02
CA GLU A 180 -6.85 8.74 1.67
C GLU A 180 -5.45 8.19 2.04
N PHE A 181 -4.87 8.65 3.14
CA PHE A 181 -3.51 8.30 3.54
C PHE A 181 -3.33 6.82 3.89
N ALA A 182 -4.36 6.17 4.39
CA ALA A 182 -4.37 4.75 4.68
C ALA A 182 -4.15 3.90 3.42
N TYR A 183 -4.67 4.35 2.28
CA TYR A 183 -4.50 3.70 0.98
C TYR A 183 -3.01 3.68 0.55
N ALA A 184 -2.30 4.82 0.68
CA ALA A 184 -0.89 4.92 0.34
C ALA A 184 -0.03 3.97 1.19
N LEU A 185 -0.31 3.88 2.49
CA LEU A 185 0.38 2.96 3.39
C LEU A 185 0.11 1.48 3.04
N ALA A 186 -1.15 1.15 2.74
CA ALA A 186 -1.53 -0.18 2.28
C ALA A 186 -0.85 -0.55 0.95
N MET A 187 -0.75 0.38 0.00
CA MET A 187 -0.04 0.15 -1.27
C MET A 187 1.43 -0.14 -1.06
N ALA A 188 2.11 0.58 -0.16
CA ALA A 188 3.51 0.34 0.16
C ALA A 188 3.72 -1.07 0.74
N THR A 189 2.87 -1.52 1.68
CA THR A 189 2.95 -2.88 2.24
C THR A 189 2.61 -3.95 1.19
N CYS A 190 1.62 -3.69 0.33
CA CYS A 190 1.24 -4.56 -0.77
C CYS A 190 2.38 -4.76 -1.77
N LEU A 191 3.13 -3.70 -2.12
CA LEU A 191 4.29 -3.82 -3.00
C LEU A 191 5.33 -4.79 -2.46
N VAL A 192 5.67 -4.70 -1.18
CA VAL A 192 6.61 -5.65 -0.56
C VAL A 192 6.04 -7.07 -0.57
N TYR A 193 4.72 -7.21 -0.30
CA TYR A 193 4.02 -8.49 -0.41
C TYR A 193 4.15 -9.08 -1.83
N LEU A 194 3.98 -8.30 -2.90
CA LEU A 194 4.13 -8.78 -4.29
C LEU A 194 5.53 -9.35 -4.56
N GLY A 195 6.56 -8.70 -4.05
CA GLY A 195 7.93 -9.22 -4.14
C GLY A 195 8.11 -10.55 -3.41
N LEU A 196 7.54 -10.68 -2.21
CA LEU A 196 7.54 -11.93 -1.45
C LEU A 196 6.67 -13.01 -2.11
N LEU A 197 5.55 -12.64 -2.71
CA LEU A 197 4.67 -13.54 -3.47
C LEU A 197 5.46 -14.24 -4.60
N VAL A 198 6.08 -13.45 -5.47
CA VAL A 198 6.87 -13.99 -6.59
C VAL A 198 7.98 -14.92 -6.08
N ARG A 199 8.76 -14.46 -5.09
CA ARG A 199 9.83 -15.25 -4.49
C ARG A 199 9.31 -16.48 -3.75
N GLY A 200 8.21 -16.34 -3.02
CA GLY A 200 7.62 -17.39 -2.20
C GLY A 200 7.11 -18.56 -3.03
N LEU A 201 6.45 -18.25 -4.16
CA LEU A 201 6.01 -19.29 -5.10
C LEU A 201 7.19 -20.00 -5.77
N GLU A 202 8.35 -19.35 -5.88
CA GLU A 202 9.58 -19.99 -6.41
C GLU A 202 10.26 -20.90 -5.41
N THR A 203 10.38 -20.42 -4.18
CA THR A 203 11.26 -21.05 -3.18
C THR A 203 10.50 -21.82 -2.10
N GLY A 204 9.18 -21.64 -2.00
CA GLY A 204 8.36 -22.16 -0.89
C GLY A 204 8.59 -21.45 0.44
N ARG A 205 9.46 -20.42 0.49
CA ARG A 205 9.89 -19.72 1.70
C ARG A 205 9.18 -18.37 1.87
N GLY A 206 9.33 -17.75 3.04
CA GLY A 206 8.85 -16.40 3.30
C GLY A 206 7.34 -16.28 3.59
N ARG A 207 6.67 -17.36 4.00
CA ARG A 207 5.23 -17.36 4.31
C ARG A 207 4.86 -16.41 5.44
N ALA A 208 5.60 -16.44 6.56
CA ALA A 208 5.31 -15.60 7.73
C ALA A 208 5.38 -14.10 7.42
N PRO A 209 6.48 -13.55 6.83
CA PRO A 209 6.49 -12.14 6.47
C PRO A 209 5.47 -11.79 5.38
N ALA A 210 5.16 -12.69 4.44
CA ALA A 210 4.12 -12.46 3.45
C ALA A 210 2.72 -12.40 4.09
N ALA A 211 2.43 -13.30 5.04
CA ALA A 211 1.17 -13.28 5.79
C ALA A 211 1.02 -12.01 6.63
N ALA A 212 2.08 -11.61 7.32
CA ALA A 212 2.09 -10.37 8.10
C ALA A 212 1.82 -9.13 7.22
N LEU A 213 2.48 -9.04 6.06
CA LEU A 213 2.28 -7.93 5.13
C LEU A 213 0.89 -7.95 4.49
N LEU A 214 0.35 -9.12 4.15
CA LEU A 214 -1.01 -9.23 3.61
C LEU A 214 -2.06 -8.82 4.64
N ALA A 215 -1.92 -9.26 5.90
CA ALA A 215 -2.78 -8.84 7.00
C ALA A 215 -2.68 -7.32 7.23
N LEU A 216 -1.45 -6.78 7.28
CA LEU A 216 -1.19 -5.36 7.46
C LEU A 216 -1.79 -4.53 6.31
N THR A 217 -1.66 -5.00 5.07
CA THR A 217 -2.29 -4.36 3.91
C THR A 217 -3.81 -4.27 4.08
N GLY A 218 -4.46 -5.36 4.49
CA GLY A 218 -5.91 -5.38 4.71
C GLY A 218 -6.37 -4.51 5.87
N LEU A 219 -5.62 -4.50 6.97
CA LEU A 219 -5.91 -3.68 8.15
C LEU A 219 -5.60 -2.19 7.94
N CYS A 220 -4.74 -1.85 6.97
CA CYS A 220 -4.57 -0.48 6.51
C CYS A 220 -5.70 -0.07 5.56
N HIS A 221 -5.98 -0.89 4.52
CA HIS A 221 -7.02 -0.57 3.55
C HIS A 221 -7.51 -1.82 2.80
N LEU A 222 -8.78 -2.17 2.97
CA LEU A 222 -9.38 -3.40 2.45
C LEU A 222 -9.27 -3.54 0.91
N LEU A 223 -9.48 -2.44 0.16
CA LEU A 223 -9.42 -2.48 -1.30
C LEU A 223 -8.02 -2.83 -1.83
N VAL A 224 -6.97 -2.41 -1.13
CA VAL A 224 -5.60 -2.78 -1.51
C VAL A 224 -5.33 -4.26 -1.23
N ALA A 225 -5.97 -4.84 -0.20
CA ALA A 225 -5.91 -6.29 0.01
C ALA A 225 -6.58 -7.06 -1.14
N PHE A 226 -7.66 -6.57 -1.73
CA PHE A 226 -8.24 -7.17 -2.95
C PHE A 226 -7.24 -7.16 -4.11
N PHE A 227 -6.49 -6.07 -4.30
CA PHE A 227 -5.41 -6.06 -5.29
C PHE A 227 -4.36 -7.13 -4.99
N ALA A 228 -3.91 -7.27 -3.76
CA ALA A 228 -2.97 -8.33 -3.35
C ALA A 228 -3.53 -9.74 -3.62
N LEU A 229 -4.83 -9.96 -3.41
CA LEU A 229 -5.50 -11.22 -3.72
C LEU A 229 -5.58 -11.47 -5.23
N VAL A 230 -5.94 -10.46 -6.05
CA VAL A 230 -5.91 -10.55 -7.51
C VAL A 230 -4.53 -10.97 -7.99
N ALA A 231 -3.48 -10.29 -7.52
CA ALA A 231 -2.09 -10.63 -7.86
C ALA A 231 -1.72 -12.06 -7.43
N SER A 232 -2.23 -12.53 -6.30
CA SER A 232 -2.01 -13.90 -5.81
C SER A 232 -2.67 -14.94 -6.69
N VAL A 233 -3.90 -14.70 -7.16
CA VAL A 233 -4.60 -15.57 -8.10
C VAL A 233 -3.86 -15.60 -9.45
N VAL A 234 -3.47 -14.44 -9.97
CA VAL A 234 -2.68 -14.33 -11.21
C VAL A 234 -1.37 -15.12 -11.08
N ALA A 235 -0.67 -14.97 -9.96
CA ALA A 235 0.58 -15.66 -9.71
C ALA A 235 0.39 -17.19 -9.65
N LEU A 236 -0.71 -17.67 -9.07
CA LEU A 236 -1.06 -19.10 -9.05
C LEU A 236 -1.37 -19.63 -10.46
N VAL A 237 -2.10 -18.87 -11.28
CA VAL A 237 -2.38 -19.25 -12.68
C VAL A 237 -1.10 -19.35 -13.50
N ILE A 238 -0.17 -18.41 -13.32
CA ILE A 238 1.13 -18.40 -14.01
C ILE A 238 2.01 -19.56 -13.55
N ARG A 239 1.90 -19.96 -12.29
CA ARG A 239 2.66 -21.06 -11.71
C ARG A 239 1.74 -22.01 -10.93
N PRO A 240 0.94 -22.80 -11.61
CA PRO A 240 0.11 -23.80 -10.94
C PRO A 240 0.99 -24.90 -10.31
N GLY A 241 0.53 -25.43 -9.19
CA GLY A 241 1.20 -26.56 -8.53
C GLY A 241 0.89 -26.62 -7.04
N ARG A 242 1.04 -27.83 -6.48
CA ARG A 242 0.73 -28.09 -5.07
C ARG A 242 1.52 -27.21 -4.11
N GLN A 243 2.80 -26.98 -4.39
CA GLN A 243 3.66 -26.12 -3.56
C GLN A 243 3.19 -24.66 -3.57
N ALA A 244 2.82 -24.13 -4.76
CA ALA A 244 2.31 -22.77 -4.90
C ALA A 244 0.98 -22.60 -4.17
N LEU A 245 0.06 -23.54 -4.37
CA LEU A 245 -1.23 -23.55 -3.68
C LEU A 245 -1.06 -23.63 -2.16
N GLN A 246 -0.22 -24.54 -1.65
CA GLN A 246 0.06 -24.64 -0.22
C GLN A 246 0.67 -23.35 0.35
N TRP A 247 1.58 -22.71 -0.41
CA TRP A 247 2.17 -21.44 0.01
C TRP A 247 1.11 -20.35 0.13
N LEU A 248 0.25 -20.21 -0.88
CA LEU A 248 -0.84 -19.20 -0.89
C LEU A 248 -1.88 -19.48 0.19
N VAL A 249 -2.35 -20.73 0.30
CA VAL A 249 -3.35 -21.10 1.31
C VAL A 249 -2.83 -20.84 2.72
N THR A 250 -1.60 -21.29 3.03
CA THR A 250 -1.04 -21.07 4.37
C THR A 250 -0.78 -19.60 4.66
N THR A 251 -0.29 -18.82 3.67
CA THR A 251 -0.09 -17.38 3.81
C THR A 251 -1.42 -16.66 3.99
N GLY A 252 -2.43 -17.00 3.18
CA GLY A 252 -3.77 -16.39 3.24
C GLY A 252 -4.51 -16.73 4.54
N LEU A 253 -4.46 -18.00 4.99
CA LEU A 253 -5.06 -18.41 6.26
C LEU A 253 -4.43 -17.67 7.46
N VAL A 254 -3.11 -17.60 7.52
CA VAL A 254 -2.43 -16.88 8.62
C VAL A 254 -2.76 -15.39 8.56
N ALA A 255 -2.73 -14.77 7.37
CA ALA A 255 -3.12 -13.37 7.21
C ALA A 255 -4.58 -13.13 7.63
N GLY A 256 -5.49 -14.01 7.21
CA GLY A 256 -6.90 -13.97 7.59
C GLY A 256 -7.09 -14.10 9.10
N LEU A 257 -6.41 -15.03 9.76
CA LEU A 257 -6.46 -15.17 11.22
C LEU A 257 -5.91 -13.95 11.95
N CYS A 258 -4.80 -13.38 11.48
CA CYS A 258 -4.23 -12.15 12.05
C CYS A 258 -5.13 -10.92 11.90
N SER A 259 -5.99 -10.89 10.89
CA SER A 259 -6.94 -9.80 10.64
C SER A 259 -8.38 -10.10 11.06
N ALA A 260 -8.67 -11.33 11.50
CA ALA A 260 -10.02 -11.84 11.79
C ALA A 260 -10.75 -10.99 12.83
N PHE A 261 -10.04 -10.47 13.84
CA PHE A 261 -10.62 -9.64 14.91
C PHE A 261 -11.36 -8.40 14.37
N TRP A 262 -10.97 -7.92 13.18
CA TRP A 262 -11.58 -6.77 12.52
C TRP A 262 -12.40 -7.20 11.29
N VAL A 263 -11.89 -8.10 10.46
CA VAL A 263 -12.55 -8.54 9.20
C VAL A 263 -13.85 -9.28 9.46
N LEU A 264 -13.92 -10.13 10.50
CA LEU A 264 -15.16 -10.87 10.81
C LEU A 264 -16.28 -9.94 11.29
N PRO A 265 -16.07 -9.01 12.26
CA PRO A 265 -17.07 -8.01 12.61
C PRO A 265 -17.46 -7.10 11.44
N PHE A 266 -16.52 -6.69 10.60
CA PHE A 266 -16.78 -5.95 9.37
C PHE A 266 -17.73 -6.72 8.45
N TRP A 267 -17.42 -7.97 8.15
CA TRP A 267 -18.24 -8.83 7.30
C TRP A 267 -19.63 -9.04 7.87
N TRP A 268 -19.74 -9.29 9.15
CA TRP A 268 -21.02 -9.48 9.85
C TRP A 268 -21.91 -8.25 9.77
N ARG A 269 -21.32 -7.06 9.81
CA ARG A 269 -22.04 -5.77 9.82
C ARG A 269 -22.06 -5.07 8.46
N ARG A 270 -21.66 -5.72 7.39
CA ARG A 270 -21.56 -5.13 6.04
C ARG A 270 -22.86 -4.51 5.51
N ASP A 271 -24.00 -4.96 6.00
CA ASP A 271 -25.31 -4.44 5.59
C ASP A 271 -25.59 -3.02 6.14
N HIS A 272 -24.80 -2.60 7.13
CA HIS A 272 -24.80 -1.23 7.67
C HIS A 272 -23.80 -0.31 6.99
N LEU A 273 -23.09 -0.76 5.95
CA LEU A 273 -22.27 0.11 5.13
C LEU A 273 -23.15 1.06 4.34
N ASN A 274 -22.75 2.34 4.35
CA ASN A 274 -23.40 3.31 3.49
C ASN A 274 -23.23 2.91 2.03
N ASP A 275 -24.27 3.09 1.25
CA ASP A 275 -24.15 3.19 -0.20
C ASP A 275 -23.43 4.51 -0.47
N MET A 276 -22.20 4.45 -0.98
CA MET A 276 -21.43 5.65 -1.27
C MET A 276 -22.03 6.49 -2.40
N ALA A 277 -23.09 5.97 -3.07
CA ALA A 277 -23.86 6.62 -4.14
C ALA A 277 -22.99 7.33 -5.21
N TRP A 278 -21.72 6.92 -5.32
CA TRP A 278 -20.81 7.45 -6.31
C TRP A 278 -21.20 6.94 -7.69
N HIS A 279 -21.45 7.87 -8.60
CA HIS A 279 -21.64 7.51 -9.99
C HIS A 279 -20.41 6.75 -10.50
N LYS A 280 -20.66 5.66 -11.19
CA LYS A 280 -19.63 4.90 -11.88
C LYS A 280 -18.91 5.80 -12.89
N LEU A 281 -17.59 5.82 -12.83
CA LEU A 281 -16.78 6.46 -13.87
C LEU A 281 -16.95 5.68 -15.18
N THR A 282 -17.37 6.38 -16.24
CA THR A 282 -17.70 5.77 -17.54
C THR A 282 -16.79 6.22 -18.68
N ARG A 283 -15.96 7.26 -18.48
CA ARG A 283 -14.94 7.70 -19.46
C ARG A 283 -13.76 6.71 -19.48
N PHE A 284 -14.03 5.43 -19.78
CA PHE A 284 -13.03 4.35 -19.64
C PHE A 284 -11.74 4.61 -20.41
N ARG A 285 -11.85 5.15 -21.64
CA ARG A 285 -10.69 5.46 -22.47
C ARG A 285 -9.78 6.47 -21.78
N SER A 286 -10.34 7.56 -21.23
CA SER A 286 -9.57 8.59 -20.56
C SER A 286 -8.88 8.08 -19.29
N TYR A 287 -9.54 7.25 -18.51
CA TYR A 287 -8.95 6.68 -17.29
C TYR A 287 -7.94 5.55 -17.54
N LEU A 288 -8.14 4.76 -18.60
CA LEU A 288 -7.27 3.61 -18.87
C LEU A 288 -6.18 3.89 -19.90
N TRP A 289 -6.30 4.97 -20.70
CA TRP A 289 -5.43 5.14 -21.86
C TRP A 289 -4.87 6.56 -22.03
N ASP A 290 -5.70 7.58 -22.32
CA ASP A 290 -5.19 8.84 -22.86
C ASP A 290 -5.24 10.06 -21.90
N ARG A 291 -6.03 10.02 -20.83
CA ARG A 291 -6.25 11.15 -19.91
C ARG A 291 -6.71 12.47 -20.54
N GLY A 292 -6.99 12.50 -21.84
CA GLY A 292 -7.25 13.73 -22.58
C GLY A 292 -8.30 14.62 -21.94
N ASP A 293 -9.46 14.08 -21.58
CA ASP A 293 -10.55 14.83 -20.97
C ASP A 293 -10.33 15.14 -19.48
N LEU A 294 -9.50 14.32 -18.78
CA LEU A 294 -9.24 14.49 -17.36
C LEU A 294 -8.30 15.65 -17.07
N ALA A 295 -7.35 15.91 -17.98
CA ALA A 295 -6.41 17.01 -17.85
C ALA A 295 -7.14 18.38 -17.90
N ALA A 296 -8.23 18.47 -18.64
CA ALA A 296 -9.05 19.69 -18.72
C ALA A 296 -9.82 19.95 -17.43
N ASP A 297 -10.31 18.88 -16.76
CA ASP A 297 -11.10 18.98 -15.53
C ASP A 297 -10.24 19.42 -14.30
N PHE A 298 -8.94 19.06 -14.28
CA PHE A 298 -8.06 19.27 -13.13
C PHE A 298 -6.95 20.33 -13.36
N LEU A 299 -6.98 21.07 -14.46
CA LEU A 299 -5.96 22.07 -14.80
C LEU A 299 -4.52 21.50 -14.74
N THR A 300 -4.35 20.25 -15.11
CA THR A 300 -3.07 19.57 -14.97
C THR A 300 -2.42 19.32 -16.34
N ASN A 301 -1.12 19.61 -16.41
CA ASN A 301 -0.26 19.22 -17.54
C ASN A 301 0.38 17.84 -17.26
N ASP A 302 -0.36 16.92 -16.64
CA ASP A 302 0.17 15.60 -16.34
C ASP A 302 0.46 14.82 -17.62
N PRO A 303 1.57 14.10 -17.66
CA PRO A 303 1.93 13.34 -18.85
C PRO A 303 0.85 12.32 -19.18
N PRO A 304 0.56 12.09 -20.47
CA PRO A 304 -0.42 11.11 -20.90
C PRO A 304 -0.05 9.71 -20.40
N LEU A 305 -1.04 8.88 -20.11
CA LEU A 305 -0.84 7.51 -19.62
C LEU A 305 -0.30 6.56 -20.71
N GLN A 306 -0.59 6.88 -21.97
CA GLN A 306 -0.24 6.07 -23.15
C GLN A 306 1.24 5.62 -23.21
N PRO A 307 2.24 6.49 -23.04
CA PRO A 307 3.64 6.08 -23.07
C PRO A 307 3.97 5.02 -22.02
N PHE A 308 3.42 5.15 -20.82
CA PHE A 308 3.64 4.16 -19.75
C PHE A 308 3.02 2.80 -20.12
N ILE A 309 1.82 2.78 -20.70
CA ILE A 309 1.14 1.56 -21.12
C ILE A 309 1.86 0.90 -22.29
N VAL A 310 2.33 1.69 -23.27
CA VAL A 310 3.11 1.16 -24.42
C VAL A 310 4.41 0.54 -23.91
N VAL A 311 5.14 1.22 -23.04
CA VAL A 311 6.38 0.67 -22.46
C VAL A 311 6.06 -0.54 -21.57
N ALA A 312 4.93 -0.54 -20.86
CA ALA A 312 4.49 -1.71 -20.09
C ALA A 312 4.18 -2.91 -21.01
N ALA A 313 3.56 -2.69 -22.18
CA ALA A 313 3.35 -3.75 -23.18
C ALA A 313 4.68 -4.34 -23.66
N VAL A 314 5.70 -3.51 -23.93
CA VAL A 314 7.07 -3.99 -24.19
C VAL A 314 7.60 -4.80 -22.99
N GLY A 315 7.33 -4.36 -21.75
CA GLY A 315 7.69 -5.08 -20.53
C GLY A 315 7.03 -6.47 -20.43
N LEU A 316 5.81 -6.60 -20.90
CA LEU A 316 5.13 -7.91 -21.02
C LEU A 316 5.82 -8.79 -22.08
N LEU A 317 6.09 -8.26 -23.26
CA LEU A 317 6.78 -9.00 -24.34
C LEU A 317 8.16 -9.49 -23.87
N LEU A 318 8.95 -8.63 -23.24
CA LEU A 318 10.23 -9.00 -22.64
C LEU A 318 10.07 -10.02 -21.50
N SER A 319 8.95 -9.97 -20.77
CA SER A 319 8.66 -10.97 -19.72
C SER A 319 8.34 -12.34 -20.32
N ILE A 320 7.68 -12.37 -21.46
CA ILE A 320 7.45 -13.61 -22.26
C ILE A 320 8.80 -14.16 -22.73
N ALA A 321 9.62 -13.32 -23.39
CA ALA A 321 10.91 -13.72 -23.94
C ALA A 321 11.89 -14.24 -22.86
N PHE A 322 11.94 -13.58 -21.71
CA PHE A 322 12.85 -13.93 -20.61
C PHE A 322 12.20 -14.75 -19.49
N ARG A 323 10.94 -15.16 -19.65
CA ARG A 323 10.16 -15.93 -18.66
C ARG A 323 10.15 -15.28 -17.26
N ARG A 324 9.98 -13.94 -17.19
CA ARG A 324 10.03 -13.16 -15.94
C ARG A 324 8.66 -13.08 -15.27
N ARG A 325 8.49 -13.79 -14.16
CA ARG A 325 7.20 -13.94 -13.45
C ARG A 325 6.61 -12.63 -12.94
N LEU A 326 7.43 -11.74 -12.38
CA LEU A 326 6.94 -10.45 -11.90
C LEU A 326 6.19 -9.69 -13.01
N GLY A 327 6.72 -9.70 -14.24
CA GLY A 327 6.07 -9.03 -15.37
C GLY A 327 4.71 -9.64 -15.70
N PHE A 328 4.57 -10.96 -15.65
CA PHE A 328 3.28 -11.62 -15.85
C PHE A 328 2.28 -11.28 -14.73
N VAL A 329 2.74 -11.25 -13.46
CA VAL A 329 1.88 -10.89 -12.32
C VAL A 329 1.39 -9.46 -12.47
N LEU A 330 2.27 -8.51 -12.80
CA LEU A 330 1.91 -7.11 -12.99
C LEU A 330 0.96 -6.93 -14.17
N ALA A 331 1.26 -7.53 -15.34
CA ALA A 331 0.41 -7.43 -16.53
C ALA A 331 -0.97 -8.08 -16.33
N GLY A 332 -1.00 -9.28 -15.75
CA GLY A 332 -2.26 -9.97 -15.44
C GLY A 332 -3.10 -9.22 -14.42
N SER A 333 -2.45 -8.63 -13.38
CA SER A 333 -3.15 -7.79 -12.42
C SER A 333 -3.69 -6.52 -13.07
N ALA A 334 -2.90 -5.81 -13.90
CA ALA A 334 -3.35 -4.63 -14.62
C ALA A 334 -4.55 -4.95 -15.54
N LEU A 335 -4.50 -6.07 -16.26
CA LEU A 335 -5.60 -6.51 -17.11
C LEU A 335 -6.88 -6.76 -16.30
N ILE A 336 -6.81 -7.55 -15.23
CA ILE A 336 -7.98 -7.86 -14.39
C ILE A 336 -8.53 -6.59 -13.75
N LEU A 337 -7.67 -5.70 -13.26
CA LEU A 337 -8.09 -4.44 -12.65
C LEU A 337 -8.71 -3.49 -13.67
N GLY A 338 -8.17 -3.41 -14.89
CA GLY A 338 -8.77 -2.65 -15.99
C GLY A 338 -10.15 -3.19 -16.39
N LEU A 339 -10.29 -4.50 -16.51
CA LEU A 339 -11.60 -5.15 -16.76
C LEU A 339 -12.57 -4.91 -15.60
N ALA A 340 -12.11 -5.04 -14.37
CA ALA A 340 -12.93 -4.76 -13.19
C ALA A 340 -13.40 -3.30 -13.17
N PHE A 341 -12.54 -2.34 -13.50
CA PHE A 341 -12.90 -0.92 -13.60
C PHE A 341 -14.05 -0.70 -14.60
N VAL A 342 -14.02 -1.37 -15.75
CA VAL A 342 -15.05 -1.25 -16.78
C VAL A 342 -16.36 -1.94 -16.40
N HIS A 343 -16.26 -3.18 -15.87
CA HIS A 343 -17.40 -4.06 -15.69
C HIS A 343 -18.02 -4.06 -14.28
N LEU A 344 -17.33 -3.48 -13.28
CA LEU A 344 -17.89 -3.38 -11.95
C LEU A 344 -19.24 -2.65 -12.00
N PRO A 345 -20.33 -3.23 -11.46
CA PRO A 345 -21.62 -2.56 -11.44
C PRO A 345 -21.56 -1.31 -10.56
N GLU A 346 -22.44 -0.35 -10.85
CA GLU A 346 -22.70 0.77 -9.94
C GLU A 346 -23.26 0.25 -8.63
N GLY A 347 -22.80 0.81 -7.50
CA GLY A 347 -23.22 0.35 -6.17
C GLY A 347 -22.25 0.77 -5.07
N ARG A 348 -22.05 -0.08 -4.08
CA ARG A 348 -21.30 0.21 -2.85
C ARG A 348 -19.81 0.47 -3.06
N LEU A 349 -19.24 0.05 -4.18
CA LEU A 349 -17.83 0.23 -4.49
C LEU A 349 -17.65 1.23 -5.64
N TYR A 350 -17.01 2.36 -5.32
CA TYR A 350 -16.59 3.32 -6.34
C TYR A 350 -15.49 2.72 -7.22
N ASN A 351 -15.76 2.54 -8.52
CA ASN A 351 -14.82 1.88 -9.44
C ASN A 351 -13.48 2.62 -9.60
N GLY A 352 -13.46 3.94 -9.38
CA GLY A 352 -12.21 4.73 -9.38
C GLY A 352 -11.16 4.24 -8.38
N ARG A 353 -11.57 3.60 -7.28
CA ARG A 353 -10.68 3.04 -6.28
C ARG A 353 -9.81 1.86 -6.78
N ILE A 354 -10.11 1.31 -7.95
CA ILE A 354 -9.34 0.23 -8.60
C ILE A 354 -8.14 0.80 -9.37
N LEU A 355 -8.28 2.03 -9.89
CA LEU A 355 -7.31 2.64 -10.79
C LEU A 355 -5.89 2.83 -10.22
N PRO A 356 -5.68 3.20 -8.93
CA PRO A 356 -4.34 3.32 -8.38
C PRO A 356 -3.48 2.07 -8.55
N ALA A 357 -4.07 0.89 -8.31
CA ALA A 357 -3.38 -0.38 -8.48
C ALA A 357 -3.10 -0.70 -9.97
N TYR A 358 -4.02 -0.32 -10.87
CA TYR A 358 -3.82 -0.41 -12.32
C TYR A 358 -2.66 0.47 -12.79
N TYR A 359 -2.63 1.73 -12.39
CA TYR A 359 -1.56 2.67 -12.76
C TYR A 359 -0.21 2.22 -12.24
N LEU A 360 -0.13 1.87 -10.96
CA LEU A 360 1.14 1.44 -10.36
C LEU A 360 1.65 0.14 -10.99
N SER A 361 0.76 -0.81 -11.32
CA SER A 361 1.14 -2.04 -12.02
C SER A 361 1.76 -1.75 -13.40
N ASN A 362 1.18 -0.83 -14.18
CA ASN A 362 1.73 -0.42 -15.47
C ASN A 362 3.08 0.30 -15.32
N ASN A 363 3.22 1.21 -14.35
CA ASN A 363 4.47 1.92 -14.10
C ASN A 363 5.61 0.96 -13.72
N LEU A 364 5.34 -0.02 -12.85
CA LEU A 364 6.33 -1.03 -12.46
C LEU A 364 6.70 -1.95 -13.64
N LEU A 365 5.73 -2.30 -14.48
CA LEU A 365 5.96 -3.12 -15.66
C LEU A 365 6.79 -2.35 -16.70
N ALA A 366 6.51 -1.05 -16.88
CA ALA A 366 7.30 -0.16 -17.73
C ALA A 366 8.75 -0.02 -17.22
N ALA A 367 8.95 0.19 -15.92
CA ALA A 367 10.28 0.23 -15.32
C ALA A 367 11.07 -1.07 -15.52
N LYS A 368 10.37 -2.21 -15.41
CA LYS A 368 10.96 -3.52 -15.71
C LYS A 368 11.37 -3.63 -17.18
N ALA A 369 10.58 -3.10 -18.11
CA ALA A 369 10.94 -3.07 -19.54
C ALA A 369 12.26 -2.30 -19.74
N VAL A 370 12.36 -1.10 -19.18
CA VAL A 370 13.56 -0.28 -19.25
C VAL A 370 14.76 -1.03 -18.65
N ALA A 371 14.59 -1.69 -17.50
CA ALA A 371 15.66 -2.48 -16.89
C ALA A 371 16.14 -3.63 -17.78
N ASP A 372 15.23 -4.33 -18.44
CA ASP A 372 15.58 -5.44 -19.33
C ASP A 372 16.29 -4.93 -20.60
N VAL A 373 15.82 -3.82 -21.19
CA VAL A 373 16.46 -3.18 -22.35
C VAL A 373 17.88 -2.72 -22.01
N LEU A 374 18.07 -2.01 -20.90
CA LEU A 374 19.42 -1.56 -20.47
C LEU A 374 20.39 -2.75 -20.28
N ARG A 375 19.89 -3.88 -19.80
CA ARG A 375 20.70 -5.10 -19.66
C ARG A 375 21.04 -5.76 -21.00
N ILE A 376 20.12 -5.72 -21.97
CA ILE A 376 20.40 -6.22 -23.33
C ILE A 376 21.48 -5.36 -23.95
N VAL A 377 21.32 -4.03 -23.91
CA VAL A 377 22.29 -3.08 -24.46
C VAL A 377 23.66 -3.24 -23.79
N GLY A 378 23.71 -3.31 -22.45
CA GLY A 378 24.95 -3.51 -21.73
C GLY A 378 25.71 -4.77 -22.18
N ARG A 379 24.99 -5.89 -22.43
CA ARG A 379 25.61 -7.13 -22.92
C ARG A 379 26.07 -7.08 -24.39
N LEU A 380 25.60 -6.12 -25.16
CA LEU A 380 26.01 -5.94 -26.55
C LEU A 380 27.24 -5.04 -26.67
N VAL A 381 27.53 -4.25 -25.61
CA VAL A 381 28.65 -3.32 -25.55
C VAL A 381 29.87 -3.95 -24.85
N ASP A 382 29.66 -4.93 -23.98
CA ASP A 382 30.70 -5.77 -23.35
C ASP A 382 31.15 -6.89 -24.33
#